data_dc4aeba13ea9a5508559f832940d881b
#
_entry.id   dc4aeba13ea9a5508559f832940d881b
#
_cell.length_a   1.000
_cell.length_b   1.000
_cell.length_c   1.000
_cell.angle_alpha   90.00
_cell.angle_beta   90.00
_cell.angle_gamma   90.00
#
_symmetry.space_group_name_H-M   'P 1'
#
loop_
_entity.id
_entity.type
_entity.pdbx_description
1 polymer ?
#
loop_
_entity_poly.entity_id
_entity_poly.type
_entity_poly.pdbx_seq_one_letter_code
_entity_poly.pdbx_strand_id
1 'polypeptide(L)'
;NVDVHSRVVAYDIKELGKQLKKIGMLIVQDQVWNRVTVNREAHKSTRYYIDEMHLLLKEEQTASYTIEIWKRFRKWGGMPTGVTQNVKDLLSSREVENIFENSDYIYMLNQASGDRQILAKQLNISPHQLSYVTHSGEGEGLLFYGNIILPFVDRFPKDTELYRVLTTKPQEVSS
;
A
#
# COMPACT_ATOMS: atom_id res chain seq x y z
N ASN A 1 1.25 -25.20 10.34
CA ASN A 1 1.48 -24.14 11.33
C ASN A 1 2.77 -23.43 10.95
N VAL A 2 2.66 -22.22 10.45
CA VAL A 2 3.84 -21.35 10.26
C VAL A 2 4.04 -20.64 11.59
N ASP A 3 5.07 -21.05 12.32
CA ASP A 3 5.41 -20.42 13.58
C ASP A 3 6.26 -19.17 13.30
N VAL A 4 5.64 -18.02 13.44
CA VAL A 4 6.25 -16.76 13.05
C VAL A 4 6.64 -15.96 14.29
N HIS A 5 7.81 -16.27 14.85
CA HIS A 5 8.38 -15.54 15.99
C HIS A 5 9.22 -14.33 15.59
N SER A 6 9.60 -14.21 14.32
CA SER A 6 10.45 -13.14 13.85
C SER A 6 9.79 -11.77 13.95
N ARG A 7 10.61 -10.73 14.24
CA ARG A 7 10.17 -9.33 14.28
C ARG A 7 9.67 -8.86 12.90
N VAL A 8 10.31 -9.33 11.83
CA VAL A 8 9.94 -9.04 10.44
C VAL A 8 9.60 -10.35 9.76
N VAL A 9 8.48 -10.37 9.06
CA VAL A 9 8.00 -11.54 8.34
C VAL A 9 7.57 -11.10 6.95
N ALA A 10 8.02 -11.81 5.93
CA ALA A 10 7.57 -11.64 4.56
C ALA A 10 6.79 -12.88 4.11
N TYR A 11 5.63 -12.66 3.53
CA TYR A 11 4.81 -13.69 2.91
C TYR A 11 4.90 -13.55 1.40
N ASP A 12 5.59 -14.46 0.73
CA ASP A 12 5.58 -14.54 -0.72
C ASP A 12 4.50 -15.53 -1.18
N ILE A 13 3.51 -15.00 -1.89
CA ILE A 13 2.39 -15.78 -2.45
C ILE A 13 2.43 -15.80 -3.98
N LYS A 14 3.54 -15.36 -4.59
CA LYS A 14 3.68 -15.23 -6.04
C LYS A 14 3.57 -16.58 -6.75
N GLU A 15 4.21 -17.60 -6.19
CA GLU A 15 4.24 -18.96 -6.75
C GLU A 15 2.93 -19.73 -6.58
N LEU A 16 1.97 -19.21 -5.82
CA LEU A 16 0.67 -19.85 -5.68
C LEU A 16 -0.16 -19.68 -6.97
N GLY A 17 -0.63 -20.78 -7.54
CA GLY A 17 -1.56 -20.76 -8.66
C GLY A 17 -2.84 -19.98 -8.34
N LYS A 18 -3.55 -19.50 -9.36
CA LYS A 18 -4.71 -18.59 -9.21
C LYS A 18 -5.72 -19.01 -8.14
N GLN A 19 -6.03 -20.30 -8.04
CA GLN A 19 -7.00 -20.84 -7.06
C GLN A 19 -6.46 -20.78 -5.63
N LEU A 20 -5.19 -21.14 -5.43
CA LEU A 20 -4.56 -21.15 -4.11
C LEU A 20 -4.18 -19.74 -3.64
N LYS A 21 -3.96 -18.79 -4.58
CA LYS A 21 -3.59 -17.43 -4.24
C LYS A 21 -4.64 -16.73 -3.38
N LYS A 22 -5.93 -16.92 -3.66
CA LYS A 22 -7.03 -16.39 -2.84
C LYS A 22 -6.99 -16.94 -1.42
N ILE A 23 -6.83 -18.26 -1.28
CA ILE A 23 -6.72 -18.92 0.03
C ILE A 23 -5.47 -18.42 0.75
N GLY A 24 -4.34 -18.33 0.06
CA GLY A 24 -3.10 -17.80 0.61
C GLY A 24 -3.26 -16.37 1.14
N MET A 25 -3.94 -15.49 0.40
CA MET A 25 -4.24 -14.13 0.84
C MET A 25 -5.06 -14.11 2.13
N LEU A 26 -6.11 -14.92 2.23
CA LEU A 26 -6.95 -15.02 3.44
C LEU A 26 -6.15 -15.55 4.64
N ILE A 27 -5.29 -16.55 4.43
CA ILE A 27 -4.43 -17.10 5.49
C ILE A 27 -3.45 -16.02 5.98
N VAL A 28 -2.82 -15.28 5.07
CA VAL A 28 -1.90 -14.18 5.45
C VAL A 28 -2.64 -13.12 6.26
N GLN A 29 -3.83 -12.70 5.82
CA GLN A 29 -4.63 -11.72 6.53
C GLN A 29 -5.02 -12.20 7.95
N ASP A 30 -5.39 -13.45 8.09
CA ASP A 30 -5.68 -14.07 9.39
C ASP A 30 -4.43 -14.09 10.30
N GLN A 31 -3.27 -14.48 9.77
CA GLN A 31 -2.00 -14.46 10.52
C GLN A 31 -1.61 -13.04 10.96
N VAL A 32 -1.81 -12.04 10.10
CA VAL A 32 -1.56 -10.64 10.43
C VAL A 32 -2.50 -10.17 11.55
N TRP A 33 -3.79 -10.53 11.47
CA TRP A 33 -4.76 -10.20 12.52
C TRP A 33 -4.41 -10.81 13.87
N ASN A 34 -4.05 -12.10 13.87
CA ASN A 34 -3.58 -12.79 15.08
C ASN A 34 -2.35 -12.09 15.66
N ARG A 35 -1.39 -11.68 14.82
CA ARG A 35 -0.20 -10.96 15.26
C ARG A 35 -0.53 -9.60 15.88
N VAL A 36 -1.43 -8.85 15.28
CA VAL A 36 -1.91 -7.57 15.82
C VAL A 36 -2.53 -7.77 17.20
N THR A 37 -3.33 -8.80 17.38
CA THR A 37 -3.98 -9.13 18.65
C THR A 37 -2.95 -9.42 19.75
N VAL A 38 -2.01 -10.32 19.48
CA VAL A 38 -0.95 -10.69 20.42
C VAL A 38 -0.05 -9.47 20.75
N ASN A 39 0.32 -8.70 19.73
CA ASN A 39 1.16 -7.53 19.94
C ASN A 39 0.45 -6.44 20.76
N ARG A 40 -0.86 -6.26 20.57
CA ARG A 40 -1.66 -5.33 21.38
C ARG A 40 -1.61 -5.67 22.87
N GLU A 41 -1.77 -6.94 23.22
CA GLU A 41 -1.67 -7.41 24.61
C GLU A 41 -0.28 -7.12 25.21
N ALA A 42 0.75 -7.20 24.37
CA ALA A 42 2.13 -6.88 24.73
C ALA A 42 2.48 -5.38 24.60
N HIS A 43 1.50 -4.48 24.37
CA HIS A 43 1.70 -3.05 24.11
C HIS A 43 2.67 -2.74 22.95
N LYS A 44 2.68 -3.56 21.91
CA LYS A 44 3.52 -3.41 20.72
C LYS A 44 2.67 -3.03 19.51
N SER A 45 3.18 -2.13 18.67
CA SER A 45 2.56 -1.83 17.37
C SER A 45 2.90 -2.88 16.32
N THR A 46 2.00 -3.06 15.36
CA THR A 46 2.21 -3.93 14.21
C THR A 46 2.10 -3.12 12.93
N ARG A 47 3.09 -3.21 12.06
CA ARG A 47 3.06 -2.63 10.72
C ARG A 47 2.78 -3.73 9.71
N TYR A 48 1.83 -3.49 8.84
CA TYR A 48 1.43 -4.42 7.77
C TYR A 48 1.55 -3.74 6.42
N TYR A 49 2.51 -4.16 5.62
CA TYR A 49 2.74 -3.66 4.27
C TYR A 49 2.16 -4.64 3.25
N ILE A 50 1.39 -4.11 2.31
CA ILE A 50 0.73 -4.89 1.27
C ILE A 50 1.19 -4.34 -0.07
N ASP A 51 2.03 -5.08 -0.76
CA ASP A 51 2.39 -4.77 -2.14
C ASP A 51 1.30 -5.25 -3.10
N GLU A 52 1.08 -4.52 -4.18
CA GLU A 52 0.03 -4.75 -5.17
C GLU A 52 -1.36 -4.92 -4.53
N MET A 53 -1.70 -4.03 -3.59
CA MET A 53 -2.92 -4.09 -2.78
C MET A 53 -4.19 -4.23 -3.64
N HIS A 54 -4.21 -3.72 -4.87
CA HIS A 54 -5.34 -3.86 -5.78
C HIS A 54 -5.77 -5.32 -6.00
N LEU A 55 -4.85 -6.28 -5.85
CA LEU A 55 -5.16 -7.70 -5.99
C LEU A 55 -6.09 -8.22 -4.88
N LEU A 56 -6.00 -7.67 -3.66
CA LEU A 56 -6.88 -8.02 -2.55
C LEU A 56 -8.30 -7.47 -2.73
N LEU A 57 -8.46 -6.42 -3.55
CA LEU A 57 -9.75 -5.77 -3.76
C LEU A 57 -10.52 -6.35 -4.95
N LYS A 58 -9.93 -7.27 -5.71
CA LYS A 58 -10.61 -7.93 -6.86
C LYS A 58 -11.70 -8.91 -6.45
N GLU A 59 -11.57 -9.53 -5.30
CA GLU A 59 -12.47 -10.54 -4.80
C GLU A 59 -13.22 -10.02 -3.56
N GLU A 60 -14.53 -10.18 -3.53
CA GLU A 60 -15.40 -9.64 -2.48
C GLU A 60 -14.96 -10.02 -1.05
N GLN A 61 -14.57 -11.27 -0.83
CA GLN A 61 -14.13 -11.73 0.49
C GLN A 61 -12.83 -11.07 0.96
N THR A 62 -11.82 -11.01 0.09
CA THR A 62 -10.54 -10.37 0.44
C THR A 62 -10.68 -8.87 0.55
N ALA A 63 -11.53 -8.25 -0.27
CA ALA A 63 -11.85 -6.83 -0.20
C ALA A 63 -12.52 -6.47 1.14
N SER A 64 -13.57 -7.18 1.52
CA SER A 64 -14.27 -6.96 2.79
C SER A 64 -13.33 -7.08 3.99
N TYR A 65 -12.47 -8.08 3.99
CA TYR A 65 -11.48 -8.28 5.05
C TYR A 65 -10.44 -7.16 5.09
N THR A 66 -9.98 -6.71 3.92
CA THR A 66 -9.03 -5.60 3.81
C THR A 66 -9.62 -4.30 4.37
N ILE A 67 -10.89 -4.00 4.09
CA ILE A 67 -11.58 -2.83 4.65
C ILE A 67 -11.68 -2.94 6.16
N GLU A 68 -12.01 -4.12 6.67
CA GLU A 68 -12.09 -4.33 8.12
C GLU A 68 -10.74 -4.05 8.79
N ILE A 69 -9.65 -4.47 8.18
CA ILE A 69 -8.28 -4.13 8.61
C ILE A 69 -8.11 -2.60 8.66
N TRP A 70 -8.42 -1.88 7.58
CA TRP A 70 -8.28 -0.41 7.53
C TRP A 70 -9.09 0.30 8.62
N LYS A 71 -10.33 -0.12 8.84
CA LYS A 71 -11.21 0.49 9.85
C LYS A 71 -10.79 0.20 11.29
N ARG A 72 -10.23 -0.97 11.55
CA ARG A 72 -10.07 -1.48 12.92
C ARG A 72 -8.63 -1.48 13.42
N PHE A 73 -7.63 -1.62 12.55
CA PHE A 73 -6.23 -1.76 12.96
C PHE A 73 -5.73 -0.63 13.85
N ARG A 74 -6.13 0.61 13.58
CA ARG A 74 -5.76 1.76 14.41
C ARG A 74 -6.10 1.55 15.89
N LYS A 75 -7.28 1.04 16.19
CA LYS A 75 -7.71 0.76 17.57
C LYS A 75 -6.95 -0.40 18.22
N TRP A 76 -6.27 -1.20 17.42
CA TRP A 76 -5.52 -2.38 17.84
C TRP A 76 -4.00 -2.18 17.80
N GLY A 77 -3.53 -0.95 17.55
CA GLY A 77 -2.11 -0.65 17.42
C GLY A 77 -1.49 -1.16 16.11
N GLY A 78 -2.33 -1.46 15.11
CA GLY A 78 -1.91 -1.83 13.77
C GLY A 78 -1.84 -0.61 12.85
N MET A 79 -0.91 -0.64 11.90
CA MET A 79 -0.72 0.36 10.85
C MET A 79 -0.65 -0.36 9.50
N PRO A 80 -1.76 -0.42 8.74
CA PRO A 80 -1.75 -0.97 7.40
C PRO A 80 -1.18 0.05 6.42
N THR A 81 -0.40 -0.43 5.47
CA THR A 81 0.13 0.37 4.36
C THR A 81 -0.07 -0.41 3.07
N GLY A 82 -0.88 0.10 2.17
CA GLY A 82 -1.09 -0.47 0.84
C GLY A 82 -0.26 0.25 -0.21
N VAL A 83 0.39 -0.52 -1.07
CA VAL A 83 1.13 -0.03 -2.23
C VAL A 83 0.50 -0.61 -3.49
N THR A 84 0.33 0.20 -4.51
CA THR A 84 -0.16 -0.26 -5.81
C THR A 84 0.35 0.62 -6.93
N GLN A 85 0.62 0.00 -8.06
CA GLN A 85 0.92 0.69 -9.33
C GLN A 85 -0.32 0.74 -10.22
N ASN A 86 -1.30 -0.11 -9.98
CA ASN A 86 -2.51 -0.21 -10.80
C ASN A 86 -3.68 0.52 -10.14
N VAL A 87 -3.68 1.84 -10.33
CA VAL A 87 -4.71 2.71 -9.76
C VAL A 87 -6.08 2.46 -10.38
N LYS A 88 -6.15 2.15 -11.67
CA LYS A 88 -7.41 1.87 -12.35
C LYS A 88 -8.13 0.66 -11.75
N ASP A 89 -7.40 -0.44 -11.51
CA ASP A 89 -7.97 -1.63 -10.86
C ASP A 89 -8.37 -1.33 -9.41
N LEU A 90 -7.57 -0.54 -8.70
CA LEU A 90 -7.88 -0.09 -7.35
C LEU A 90 -9.22 0.67 -7.32
N LEU A 91 -9.37 1.67 -8.17
CA LEU A 91 -10.55 2.55 -8.22
C LEU A 91 -11.80 1.86 -8.80
N SER A 92 -11.67 0.68 -9.40
CA SER A 92 -12.81 -0.12 -9.85
C SER A 92 -13.56 -0.79 -8.69
N SER A 93 -12.93 -0.93 -7.54
CA SER A 93 -13.54 -1.48 -6.33
C SER A 93 -14.36 -0.42 -5.59
N ARG A 94 -15.59 -0.74 -5.22
CA ARG A 94 -16.44 0.13 -4.38
C ARG A 94 -15.85 0.37 -2.99
N GLU A 95 -14.96 -0.51 -2.59
CA GLU A 95 -14.34 -0.55 -1.27
C GLU A 95 -13.20 0.45 -1.13
N VAL A 96 -12.70 0.98 -2.24
CA VAL A 96 -11.56 1.91 -2.22
C VAL A 96 -11.86 3.23 -1.51
N GLU A 97 -13.09 3.71 -1.60
CA GLU A 97 -13.52 4.93 -0.87
C GLU A 97 -13.30 4.75 0.64
N ASN A 98 -13.71 3.60 1.18
CA ASN A 98 -13.49 3.27 2.59
C ASN A 98 -12.01 3.26 2.98
N ILE A 99 -11.12 2.80 2.08
CA ILE A 99 -9.68 2.78 2.32
C ILE A 99 -9.14 4.20 2.35
N PHE A 100 -9.51 5.04 1.41
CA PHE A 100 -9.08 6.45 1.37
C PHE A 100 -9.57 7.24 2.59
N GLU A 101 -10.85 7.11 2.95
CA GLU A 101 -11.44 7.78 4.12
C GLU A 101 -10.81 7.37 5.45
N ASN A 102 -10.31 6.14 5.53
CA ASN A 102 -9.67 5.61 6.73
C ASN A 102 -8.12 5.62 6.65
N SER A 103 -7.54 6.30 5.66
CA SER A 103 -6.09 6.47 5.51
C SER A 103 -5.66 7.85 6.02
N ASP A 104 -4.78 7.86 7.02
CA ASP A 104 -4.22 9.11 7.56
C ASP A 104 -3.24 9.77 6.56
N TYR A 105 -2.57 8.96 5.73
CA TYR A 105 -1.60 9.40 4.74
C TYR A 105 -1.85 8.74 3.39
N ILE A 106 -1.78 9.52 2.32
CA ILE A 106 -1.75 9.01 0.95
C ILE A 106 -0.56 9.64 0.23
N TYR A 107 0.36 8.78 -0.23
CA TYR A 107 1.47 9.18 -1.10
C TYR A 107 1.09 8.94 -2.55
N MET A 108 1.02 10.00 -3.34
CA MET A 108 0.75 9.92 -4.76
C MET A 108 2.01 10.32 -5.53
N LEU A 109 2.66 9.33 -6.12
CA LEU A 109 3.80 9.52 -7.01
C LEU A 109 3.33 9.83 -8.44
N ASN A 110 4.25 9.86 -9.41
CA ASN A 110 3.92 10.10 -10.80
C ASN A 110 2.84 9.12 -11.31
N GLN A 111 1.82 9.66 -11.96
CA GLN A 111 0.67 8.92 -12.42
C GLN A 111 0.56 8.89 -13.94
N ALA A 112 0.09 7.76 -14.49
CA ALA A 112 -0.24 7.63 -15.89
C ALA A 112 -1.37 8.60 -16.30
N SER A 113 -1.36 9.08 -17.53
CA SER A 113 -2.32 10.10 -18.02
C SER A 113 -3.79 9.70 -17.85
N GLY A 114 -4.11 8.41 -18.04
CA GLY A 114 -5.48 7.89 -17.93
C GLY A 114 -6.02 7.87 -16.50
N ASP A 115 -5.16 7.77 -15.50
CA ASP A 115 -5.56 7.61 -14.10
C ASP A 115 -5.72 8.96 -13.39
N ARG A 116 -5.05 9.99 -13.89
CA ARG A 116 -4.98 11.33 -13.25
C ARG A 116 -6.34 11.97 -13.03
N GLN A 117 -7.20 11.94 -14.05
CA GLN A 117 -8.53 12.59 -13.94
C GLN A 117 -9.44 11.85 -12.96
N ILE A 118 -9.35 10.53 -12.91
CA ILE A 118 -10.15 9.71 -11.99
C ILE A 118 -9.68 9.98 -10.57
N LEU A 119 -8.36 9.97 -10.33
CA LEU A 119 -7.76 10.30 -9.04
C LEU A 119 -8.07 11.73 -8.59
N ALA A 120 -7.97 12.69 -9.51
CA ALA A 120 -8.29 14.08 -9.21
C ALA A 120 -9.72 14.25 -8.71
N LYS A 121 -10.67 13.56 -9.33
CA LYS A 121 -12.07 13.57 -8.90
C LYS A 121 -12.25 12.86 -7.55
N GLN A 122 -11.66 11.67 -7.38
CA GLN A 122 -11.81 10.86 -6.16
C GLN A 122 -11.21 11.52 -4.94
N LEU A 123 -10.05 12.17 -5.09
CA LEU A 123 -9.31 12.81 -4.00
C LEU A 123 -9.52 14.32 -3.93
N ASN A 124 -10.43 14.86 -4.73
CA ASN A 124 -10.76 16.28 -4.81
C ASN A 124 -9.51 17.17 -5.03
N ILE A 125 -8.65 16.78 -5.97
CA ILE A 125 -7.40 17.47 -6.30
C ILE A 125 -7.66 18.56 -7.34
N SER A 126 -7.18 19.77 -7.09
CA SER A 126 -7.24 20.86 -8.07
C SER A 126 -6.32 20.58 -9.29
N PRO A 127 -6.60 21.19 -10.46
CA PRO A 127 -5.72 21.06 -11.62
C PRO A 127 -4.27 21.49 -11.36
N HIS A 128 -4.08 22.49 -10.51
CA HIS A 128 -2.73 22.95 -10.11
C HIS A 128 -2.01 21.87 -9.29
N GLN A 129 -2.66 21.29 -8.29
CA GLN A 129 -2.08 20.20 -7.51
C GLN A 129 -1.79 18.98 -8.37
N LEU A 130 -2.68 18.65 -9.32
CA LEU A 130 -2.50 17.53 -10.23
C LEU A 130 -1.22 17.67 -11.07
N SER A 131 -0.76 18.89 -11.37
CA SER A 131 0.50 19.10 -12.10
C SER A 131 1.72 18.50 -11.41
N TYR A 132 1.73 18.42 -10.08
CA TYR A 132 2.82 17.82 -9.29
C TYR A 132 2.97 16.31 -9.45
N VAL A 133 1.96 15.61 -9.96
CA VAL A 133 2.00 14.16 -10.23
C VAL A 133 1.94 13.85 -11.72
N THR A 134 1.95 14.89 -12.56
CA THR A 134 1.89 14.77 -14.02
C THR A 134 3.27 14.72 -14.65
N HIS A 135 4.21 15.48 -14.12
CA HIS A 135 5.56 15.65 -14.65
C HIS A 135 6.61 15.45 -13.55
N SER A 136 6.24 14.82 -12.44
CA SER A 136 7.14 14.55 -11.33
C SER A 136 8.21 13.54 -11.71
N GLY A 137 9.42 13.78 -11.20
CA GLY A 137 10.51 12.83 -11.25
C GLY A 137 10.39 11.71 -10.21
N GLU A 138 11.44 10.89 -10.12
CA GLU A 138 11.55 9.88 -9.08
C GLU A 138 11.57 10.53 -7.69
N GLY A 139 10.79 10.00 -6.76
CA GLY A 139 10.70 10.51 -5.41
C GLY A 139 9.97 11.86 -5.27
N GLU A 140 9.19 12.25 -6.27
CA GLU A 140 8.41 13.48 -6.25
C GLU A 140 6.93 13.18 -6.39
N GLY A 141 6.07 13.97 -5.73
CA GLY A 141 4.63 13.75 -5.79
C GLY A 141 3.83 14.63 -4.84
N LEU A 142 2.66 14.12 -4.46
CA LEU A 142 1.75 14.73 -3.48
C LEU A 142 1.62 13.84 -2.26
N LEU A 143 1.70 14.47 -1.09
CA LEU A 143 1.38 13.87 0.20
C LEU A 143 0.04 14.43 0.68
N PHE A 144 -0.87 13.56 0.98
CA PHE A 144 -2.12 13.87 1.67
C PHE A 144 -1.99 13.50 3.14
N TYR A 145 -2.35 14.43 4.00
CA TYR A 145 -2.44 14.22 5.44
C TYR A 145 -3.70 14.91 5.97
N GLY A 146 -4.72 14.15 6.25
CA GLY A 146 -6.05 14.68 6.51
C GLY A 146 -6.52 15.58 5.37
N ASN A 147 -6.83 16.84 5.66
CA ASN A 147 -7.26 17.84 4.67
C ASN A 147 -6.10 18.61 4.00
N ILE A 148 -4.86 18.28 4.34
CA ILE A 148 -3.68 18.97 3.82
C ILE A 148 -3.13 18.20 2.63
N ILE A 149 -2.87 18.90 1.53
CA ILE A 149 -2.24 18.35 0.33
C ILE A 149 -0.96 19.13 0.08
N LEU A 150 0.19 18.45 0.16
CA LEU A 150 1.51 19.04 0.04
C LEU A 150 2.29 18.39 -1.10
N PRO A 151 2.92 19.17 -1.99
CA PRO A 151 3.94 18.61 -2.86
C PRO A 151 5.16 18.23 -2.03
N PHE A 152 5.80 17.10 -2.38
CA PHE A 152 7.02 16.65 -1.71
C PHE A 152 8.09 16.24 -2.71
N VAL A 153 9.32 16.28 -2.24
CA VAL A 153 10.51 15.74 -2.92
C VAL A 153 11.26 14.89 -1.88
N ASP A 154 11.30 13.60 -2.10
CA ASP A 154 12.00 12.62 -1.26
C ASP A 154 12.78 11.66 -2.16
N ARG A 155 13.96 12.11 -2.58
CA ARG A 155 14.83 11.33 -3.47
C ARG A 155 15.70 10.40 -2.64
N PHE A 156 15.55 9.10 -2.87
CA PHE A 156 16.35 8.10 -2.19
C PHE A 156 17.83 8.24 -2.58
N PRO A 157 18.78 8.26 -1.61
CA PRO A 157 20.20 8.39 -1.90
C PRO A 157 20.73 7.19 -2.70
N LYS A 158 21.23 7.45 -3.92
CA LYS A 158 21.67 6.38 -4.85
C LYS A 158 23.02 5.79 -4.50
N ASP A 159 23.79 6.45 -3.68
CA ASP A 159 25.14 6.05 -3.22
C ASP A 159 25.12 5.09 -2.02
N THR A 160 23.94 4.69 -1.56
CA THR A 160 23.77 3.80 -0.41
C THR A 160 23.74 2.33 -0.82
N GLU A 161 24.21 1.44 0.07
CA GLU A 161 24.09 -0.01 -0.10
C GLU A 161 22.61 -0.43 -0.21
N LEU A 162 21.72 0.20 0.56
CA LEU A 162 20.30 -0.07 0.52
C LEU A 162 19.69 0.21 -0.86
N TYR A 163 20.12 1.30 -1.53
CA TYR A 163 19.70 1.55 -2.91
C TYR A 163 20.12 0.45 -3.87
N ARG A 164 21.37 -0.03 -3.76
CA ARG A 164 21.90 -1.11 -4.62
C ARG A 164 21.13 -2.42 -4.44
N VAL A 165 20.70 -2.71 -3.22
CA VAL A 165 19.93 -3.93 -2.92
C VAL A 165 18.48 -3.82 -3.40
N LEU A 166 17.88 -2.62 -3.32
CA LEU A 166 16.46 -2.39 -3.63
C LEU A 166 16.19 -2.01 -5.09
N THR A 167 17.22 -1.56 -5.83
CA THR A 167 16.99 -1.16 -7.24
C THR A 167 16.61 -2.36 -8.10
N THR A 168 15.59 -2.19 -8.93
CA THR A 168 15.14 -3.16 -9.93
C THR A 168 15.48 -2.72 -11.35
N LYS A 169 16.19 -1.60 -11.52
CA LYS A 169 16.57 -1.07 -12.81
C LYS A 169 17.66 -1.94 -13.44
N PRO A 170 17.45 -2.52 -14.64
CA PRO A 170 18.44 -3.41 -15.26
C PRO A 170 19.81 -2.77 -15.47
N GLN A 171 19.85 -1.46 -15.67
CA GLN A 171 21.08 -0.69 -15.88
C GLN A 171 21.91 -0.50 -14.60
N GLU A 172 21.27 -0.61 -13.44
CA GLU A 172 21.89 -0.39 -12.12
C GLU A 172 22.19 -1.71 -11.39
N VAL A 173 21.60 -2.83 -11.84
CA VAL A 173 21.82 -4.18 -11.25
C VAL A 173 23.11 -4.83 -11.79
N SER A 174 23.67 -4.34 -12.90
CA SER A 174 24.82 -4.94 -13.59
C SER A 174 26.17 -4.28 -13.26
N SER A 175 26.24 -3.42 -12.26
CA SER A 175 27.47 -2.75 -11.85
C SER A 175 28.00 -3.20 -10.49
#